data_91ec6bf999b853f3862496506eefd0b4
#
_entry.id   91ec6bf999b853f3862496506eefd0b4
#
_cell.length_a   1.000
_cell.length_b   1.000
_cell.length_c   1.000
_cell.angle_alpha   90.00
_cell.angle_beta   90.00
_cell.angle_gamma   90.00
#
_symmetry.space_group_name_H-M   'P 1'
#
loop_
_entity.id
_entity.type
_entity.pdbx_description
1 polymer ?
#
loop_
_entity_poly.entity_id
_entity_poly.type
_entity_poly.pdbx_seq_one_letter_code
_entity_poly.pdbx_strand_id
1 'polypeptide(L)'
;MREETLYELETPYRQKFRIKGFRFGEGKKACAMVAAVRGNEVQQMYVCALLVKKLRKLEEQGAIASGNELLVVPCVNHFSMNVGSRFWAMDKTDINRMFPGYDQGETTQRIAAALFEAVQGYEYGIHFASFYLPGDFVPHVRIMNTGYQTASLGNLFGLPYVVMRKPAPIDTTTLNYNWQIWETNAFSIYTKETDEVDEKSAQEAVAAVLRYLSRVGLLRYHCHSGYLSSVVQENEMSNVLTPAGGIFRRFVEPGQEVEYGQKLGVILDPFTAEVEAEITCPTSGVVFFALKKPLTTEHEVAFKVIRRLHGGCL
;
A
#
# COMPACT_ATOMS: atom_id res chain seq x y z
N MET A 1 -0.18 20.46 15.90
CA MET A 1 -0.97 19.82 14.82
C MET A 1 -2.02 20.80 14.32
N ARG A 2 -2.14 20.94 13.00
CA ARG A 2 -3.16 21.78 12.33
C ARG A 2 -3.96 20.90 11.38
N GLU A 3 -5.29 20.86 11.57
CA GLU A 3 -6.22 20.23 10.62
C GLU A 3 -6.54 21.22 9.50
N GLU A 4 -6.56 20.76 8.26
CA GLU A 4 -6.79 21.58 7.07
C GLU A 4 -7.68 20.84 6.07
N THR A 5 -8.55 21.57 5.38
CA THR A 5 -9.27 21.06 4.21
C THR A 5 -8.40 21.32 2.97
N LEU A 6 -7.82 20.27 2.42
CA LEU A 6 -6.95 20.33 1.25
C LEU A 6 -7.75 20.51 -0.05
N TYR A 7 -8.95 19.99 -0.10
CA TYR A 7 -9.86 20.10 -1.24
C TYR A 7 -11.31 20.00 -0.80
N GLU A 8 -12.18 20.77 -1.46
CA GLU A 8 -13.63 20.74 -1.26
C GLU A 8 -14.34 20.68 -2.62
N LEU A 9 -15.33 19.79 -2.74
CA LEU A 9 -16.17 19.64 -3.92
C LEU A 9 -17.64 19.68 -3.49
N GLU A 10 -18.43 20.53 -4.14
CA GLU A 10 -19.88 20.56 -4.00
C GLU A 10 -20.49 19.27 -4.58
N THR A 11 -21.45 18.70 -3.88
CA THR A 11 -22.18 17.50 -4.35
C THR A 11 -23.68 17.80 -4.49
N PRO A 12 -24.43 17.00 -5.30
CA PRO A 12 -25.86 17.21 -5.50
C PRO A 12 -26.69 17.20 -4.21
N TYR A 13 -26.25 16.48 -3.18
CA TYR A 13 -27.01 16.30 -1.92
C TYR A 13 -26.57 17.23 -0.79
N ARG A 14 -25.92 18.35 -1.11
CA ARG A 14 -25.49 19.38 -0.14
C ARG A 14 -24.39 18.97 0.83
N GLN A 15 -24.02 17.70 0.93
CA GLN A 15 -22.82 17.29 1.68
C GLN A 15 -21.60 17.52 0.79
N LYS A 16 -20.73 18.41 1.21
CA LYS A 16 -19.47 18.65 0.51
C LYS A 16 -18.53 17.45 0.68
N PHE A 17 -17.95 17.03 -0.42
CA PHE A 17 -16.82 16.14 -0.36
C PHE A 17 -15.59 16.93 0.07
N ARG A 18 -14.84 16.45 1.05
CA ARG A 18 -13.64 17.14 1.56
C ARG A 18 -12.48 16.17 1.75
N ILE A 19 -11.32 16.54 1.24
CA ILE A 19 -10.08 15.87 1.60
C ILE A 19 -9.47 16.64 2.77
N LYS A 20 -9.30 15.95 3.91
CA LYS A 20 -8.70 16.53 5.11
C LYS A 20 -7.25 16.09 5.24
N GLY A 21 -6.38 17.03 5.58
CA GLY A 21 -5.00 16.81 5.93
C GLY A 21 -4.68 17.26 7.36
N PHE A 22 -3.70 16.60 7.95
CA PHE A 22 -3.16 16.94 9.28
C PHE A 22 -1.69 17.28 9.12
N ARG A 23 -1.33 18.57 9.42
CA ARG A 23 0.04 19.06 9.35
C ARG A 23 0.66 19.07 10.74
N PHE A 24 1.92 18.66 10.80
CA PHE A 24 2.74 18.61 12.00
C PHE A 24 4.08 19.30 11.72
N GLY A 25 4.56 20.07 12.69
CA GLY A 25 5.73 20.93 12.51
C GLY A 25 5.48 22.09 11.55
N GLU A 26 6.52 22.87 11.28
CA GLU A 26 6.51 24.01 10.37
C GLU A 26 7.85 24.10 9.64
N GLY A 27 7.81 24.46 8.35
CA GLY A 27 9.01 24.64 7.53
C GLY A 27 8.91 24.03 6.15
N LYS A 28 9.99 23.38 5.71
CA LYS A 28 10.03 22.74 4.38
C LYS A 28 9.10 21.52 4.34
N LYS A 29 8.51 21.28 3.20
CA LYS A 29 7.70 20.08 2.91
C LYS A 29 8.59 18.82 2.98
N ALA A 30 8.62 18.14 4.14
CA ALA A 30 9.54 17.05 4.37
C ALA A 30 8.94 15.68 4.01
N CYS A 31 7.77 15.33 4.56
CA CYS A 31 7.14 14.04 4.26
C CYS A 31 5.62 14.15 4.16
N ALA A 32 5.05 13.67 3.05
CA ALA A 32 3.61 13.50 2.87
C ALA A 32 3.23 12.01 2.98
N MET A 33 2.17 11.71 3.74
CA MET A 33 1.66 10.37 3.97
C MET A 33 0.18 10.33 3.57
N VAL A 34 -0.17 9.47 2.61
CA VAL A 34 -1.52 9.41 2.02
C VAL A 34 -2.08 8.01 2.11
N ALA A 35 -3.35 7.89 2.51
CA ALA A 35 -4.08 6.63 2.54
C ALA A 35 -5.49 6.76 1.95
N ALA A 36 -6.13 5.61 1.78
CA ALA A 36 -7.52 5.46 1.36
C ALA A 36 -7.87 6.31 0.12
N VAL A 37 -7.03 6.24 -0.91
CA VAL A 37 -7.32 6.77 -2.24
C VAL A 37 -8.45 5.95 -2.88
N ARG A 38 -8.61 4.70 -2.46
CA ARG A 38 -9.72 3.80 -2.78
C ARG A 38 -10.61 3.57 -1.57
N GLY A 39 -11.92 3.48 -1.78
CA GLY A 39 -12.88 3.43 -0.68
C GLY A 39 -12.96 2.09 0.07
N ASN A 40 -12.26 1.05 -0.38
CA ASN A 40 -12.12 -0.20 0.37
C ASN A 40 -10.83 -0.29 1.20
N GLU A 41 -10.02 0.77 1.21
CA GLU A 41 -8.71 0.79 1.90
C GLU A 41 -8.88 1.18 3.40
N VAL A 42 -9.71 0.41 4.12
CA VAL A 42 -10.04 0.66 5.54
C VAL A 42 -8.80 0.50 6.43
N GLN A 43 -8.01 -0.55 6.19
CA GLN A 43 -6.76 -0.79 6.92
C GLN A 43 -5.78 0.38 6.77
N GLN A 44 -5.64 0.91 5.56
CA GLN A 44 -4.72 2.01 5.25
C GLN A 44 -5.16 3.31 5.92
N MET A 45 -6.47 3.58 5.90
CA MET A 45 -7.05 4.70 6.66
C MET A 45 -6.76 4.57 8.16
N TYR A 46 -6.96 3.37 8.72
CA TYR A 46 -6.74 3.12 10.14
C TYR A 46 -5.27 3.33 10.53
N VAL A 47 -4.32 2.85 9.73
CA VAL A 47 -2.87 3.12 9.94
C VAL A 47 -2.60 4.62 9.98
N CYS A 48 -3.13 5.40 9.04
CA CYS A 48 -2.94 6.85 9.04
C CYS A 48 -3.61 7.53 10.23
N ALA A 49 -4.78 7.07 10.68
CA ALA A 49 -5.43 7.59 11.89
C ALA A 49 -4.56 7.34 13.14
N LEU A 50 -3.95 6.17 13.25
CA LEU A 50 -2.99 5.85 14.31
C LEU A 50 -1.74 6.74 14.23
N LEU A 51 -1.24 7.01 13.00
CA LEU A 51 -0.11 7.94 12.79
C LEU A 51 -0.46 9.36 13.23
N VAL A 52 -1.64 9.89 12.88
CA VAL A 52 -2.12 11.19 13.35
C VAL A 52 -2.11 11.26 14.88
N LYS A 53 -2.68 10.24 15.53
CA LYS A 53 -2.70 10.13 16.99
C LYS A 53 -1.28 10.11 17.60
N LYS A 54 -0.37 9.37 17.00
CA LYS A 54 1.01 9.23 17.47
C LYS A 54 1.84 10.47 17.22
N LEU A 55 1.77 11.06 16.01
CA LEU A 55 2.51 12.26 15.65
C LEU A 55 2.06 13.48 16.46
N ARG A 56 0.77 13.59 16.82
CA ARG A 56 0.29 14.63 17.74
C ARG A 56 1.04 14.59 19.06
N LYS A 57 1.14 13.41 19.68
CA LYS A 57 1.87 13.25 20.95
C LYS A 57 3.36 13.57 20.81
N LEU A 58 3.96 13.15 19.68
CA LEU A 58 5.38 13.41 19.42
C LEU A 58 5.66 14.90 19.17
N GLU A 59 4.74 15.61 18.52
CA GLU A 59 4.84 17.07 18.35
C GLU A 59 4.73 17.81 19.70
N GLU A 60 3.78 17.43 20.55
CA GLU A 60 3.64 17.98 21.93
C GLU A 60 4.92 17.77 22.76
N GLN A 61 5.66 16.72 22.48
CA GLN A 61 6.96 16.40 23.11
C GLN A 61 8.16 17.09 22.44
N GLY A 62 7.94 17.89 21.39
CA GLY A 62 9.02 18.53 20.64
C GLY A 62 9.88 17.55 19.84
N ALA A 63 9.34 16.37 19.50
CA ALA A 63 10.09 15.31 18.80
C ALA A 63 10.21 15.52 17.30
N ILE A 64 9.41 16.41 16.69
CA ILE A 64 9.53 16.75 15.27
C ILE A 64 10.76 17.63 15.08
N ALA A 65 11.60 17.31 14.11
CA ALA A 65 12.80 18.10 13.82
C ALA A 65 12.43 19.49 13.29
N SER A 66 12.99 20.54 13.89
CA SER A 66 12.69 21.94 13.55
C SER A 66 12.90 22.22 12.06
N GLY A 67 12.06 23.09 11.49
CA GLY A 67 12.12 23.49 10.10
C GLY A 67 11.59 22.46 9.11
N ASN A 68 10.86 21.44 9.58
CA ASN A 68 10.25 20.40 8.74
C ASN A 68 8.75 20.32 8.97
N GLU A 69 8.01 20.14 7.88
CA GLU A 69 6.57 19.90 7.92
C GLU A 69 6.28 18.45 7.49
N LEU A 70 5.43 17.77 8.25
CA LEU A 70 4.86 16.46 7.90
C LEU A 70 3.37 16.66 7.61
N LEU A 71 2.87 16.02 6.54
CA LEU A 71 1.46 16.01 6.17
C LEU A 71 0.93 14.58 6.21
N VAL A 72 -0.20 14.35 6.88
CA VAL A 72 -0.93 13.08 6.86
C VAL A 72 -2.32 13.30 6.29
N VAL A 73 -2.67 12.53 5.25
CA VAL A 73 -4.00 12.49 4.62
C VAL A 73 -4.59 11.09 4.84
N PRO A 74 -5.39 10.89 5.90
CA PRO A 74 -5.85 9.56 6.29
C PRO A 74 -6.83 8.94 5.31
N CYS A 75 -7.68 9.75 4.68
CA CYS A 75 -8.70 9.26 3.79
C CYS A 75 -8.98 10.25 2.67
N VAL A 76 -8.73 9.81 1.44
CA VAL A 76 -9.06 10.59 0.23
C VAL A 76 -10.48 10.29 -0.23
N ASN A 77 -10.88 9.02 -0.28
CA ASN A 77 -12.16 8.59 -0.90
C ASN A 77 -13.19 8.10 0.14
N HIS A 78 -13.53 8.97 1.10
CA HIS A 78 -14.49 8.61 2.15
C HIS A 78 -15.92 8.39 1.63
N PHE A 79 -16.33 8.99 0.51
CA PHE A 79 -17.66 8.75 -0.08
C PHE A 79 -17.82 7.30 -0.53
N SER A 80 -16.81 6.74 -1.17
CA SER A 80 -16.83 5.33 -1.58
C SER A 80 -16.65 4.37 -0.41
N MET A 81 -15.97 4.82 0.65
CA MET A 81 -15.80 4.04 1.88
C MET A 81 -17.15 3.83 2.59
N ASN A 82 -18.05 4.81 2.56
CA ASN A 82 -19.39 4.67 3.13
C ASN A 82 -20.21 3.54 2.50
N VAL A 83 -19.86 3.13 1.28
CA VAL A 83 -20.57 2.07 0.55
C VAL A 83 -19.65 0.86 0.26
N GLY A 84 -18.48 0.78 0.91
CA GLY A 84 -17.50 -0.30 0.74
C GLY A 84 -16.99 -0.46 -0.70
N SER A 85 -17.05 0.60 -1.52
CA SER A 85 -16.67 0.54 -2.92
C SER A 85 -15.22 0.92 -3.12
N ARG A 86 -14.46 0.08 -3.83
CA ARG A 86 -13.06 0.38 -4.21
C ARG A 86 -12.94 1.65 -5.04
N PHE A 87 -13.83 1.80 -6.02
CA PHE A 87 -13.82 2.88 -6.99
C PHE A 87 -14.68 4.06 -6.53
N TRP A 88 -14.52 5.21 -7.16
CA TRP A 88 -15.37 6.37 -6.91
C TRP A 88 -16.85 6.00 -7.08
N ALA A 89 -17.66 6.32 -6.07
CA ALA A 89 -19.03 5.80 -5.99
C ALA A 89 -19.93 6.21 -7.16
N MET A 90 -19.67 7.38 -7.75
CA MET A 90 -20.55 7.94 -8.78
C MET A 90 -20.29 7.40 -10.18
N ASP A 91 -19.01 7.25 -10.58
CA ASP A 91 -18.63 6.88 -11.95
C ASP A 91 -17.82 5.58 -12.04
N LYS A 92 -17.55 4.93 -10.90
CA LYS A 92 -16.76 3.70 -10.81
C LYS A 92 -15.30 3.83 -11.28
N THR A 93 -14.77 5.04 -11.28
CA THR A 93 -13.39 5.32 -11.66
C THR A 93 -12.43 5.11 -10.48
N ASP A 94 -11.23 4.60 -10.76
CA ASP A 94 -10.14 4.47 -9.76
C ASP A 94 -9.36 5.79 -9.66
N ILE A 95 -9.54 6.55 -8.58
CA ILE A 95 -8.83 7.82 -8.36
C ILE A 95 -7.31 7.61 -8.46
N ASN A 96 -6.77 6.46 -7.99
CA ASN A 96 -5.34 6.17 -8.09
C ASN A 96 -4.87 5.81 -9.52
N ARG A 97 -5.72 6.05 -10.53
CA ARG A 97 -5.39 5.95 -11.95
C ARG A 97 -5.58 7.28 -12.69
N MET A 98 -5.75 8.38 -11.92
CA MET A 98 -6.02 9.71 -12.48
C MET A 98 -4.88 10.72 -12.26
N PHE A 99 -3.77 10.33 -11.59
CA PHE A 99 -2.64 11.23 -11.34
C PHE A 99 -1.81 11.52 -12.61
N PRO A 100 -1.27 12.75 -12.74
CA PRO A 100 -1.27 13.86 -11.77
C PRO A 100 -2.63 14.57 -11.64
N GLY A 101 -3.61 14.23 -12.44
CA GLY A 101 -4.94 14.82 -12.47
C GLY A 101 -5.08 15.95 -13.50
N TYR A 102 -6.28 16.49 -13.58
CA TYR A 102 -6.62 17.64 -14.40
C TYR A 102 -7.77 18.42 -13.74
N ASP A 103 -7.54 19.67 -13.39
CA ASP A 103 -8.46 20.52 -12.62
C ASP A 103 -9.73 20.90 -13.37
N GLN A 104 -9.72 20.88 -14.71
CA GLN A 104 -10.88 21.10 -15.60
C GLN A 104 -11.52 19.80 -16.09
N GLY A 105 -11.06 18.66 -15.57
CA GLY A 105 -11.50 17.33 -15.99
C GLY A 105 -12.72 16.80 -15.23
N GLU A 106 -12.94 15.50 -15.36
CA GLU A 106 -13.96 14.77 -14.63
C GLU A 106 -13.71 14.81 -13.11
N THR A 107 -14.71 14.50 -12.32
CA THR A 107 -14.66 14.60 -10.86
C THR A 107 -13.41 13.92 -10.25
N THR A 108 -13.11 12.70 -10.69
CA THR A 108 -11.95 11.94 -10.18
C THR A 108 -10.61 12.52 -10.63
N GLN A 109 -10.54 13.14 -11.81
CA GLN A 109 -9.36 13.87 -12.27
C GLN A 109 -9.13 15.14 -11.46
N ARG A 110 -10.20 15.88 -11.10
CA ARG A 110 -10.10 17.08 -10.24
C ARG A 110 -9.71 16.71 -8.81
N ILE A 111 -10.23 15.62 -8.27
CA ILE A 111 -9.82 15.09 -6.96
C ILE A 111 -8.34 14.72 -6.98
N ALA A 112 -7.87 14.02 -8.02
CA ALA A 112 -6.46 13.65 -8.16
C ALA A 112 -5.56 14.88 -8.31
N ALA A 113 -5.95 15.88 -9.12
CA ALA A 113 -5.20 17.12 -9.31
C ALA A 113 -5.03 17.88 -7.99
N ALA A 114 -6.12 18.10 -7.26
CA ALA A 114 -6.10 18.82 -5.99
C ALA A 114 -5.29 18.08 -4.92
N LEU A 115 -5.42 16.76 -4.82
CA LEU A 115 -4.58 15.97 -3.93
C LEU A 115 -3.11 16.07 -4.31
N PHE A 116 -2.79 15.95 -5.62
CA PHE A 116 -1.42 16.01 -6.08
C PHE A 116 -0.77 17.37 -5.81
N GLU A 117 -1.50 18.47 -6.05
CA GLU A 117 -1.05 19.83 -5.71
C GLU A 117 -0.72 19.96 -4.22
N ALA A 118 -1.54 19.38 -3.35
CA ALA A 118 -1.32 19.42 -1.90
C ALA A 118 -0.08 18.62 -1.46
N VAL A 119 0.24 17.51 -2.15
CA VAL A 119 1.30 16.57 -1.74
C VAL A 119 2.57 16.60 -2.60
N GLN A 120 2.60 17.38 -3.67
CA GLN A 120 3.81 17.57 -4.47
C GLN A 120 4.81 18.51 -3.77
N GLY A 121 6.09 18.36 -4.11
CA GLY A 121 7.19 19.14 -3.54
C GLY A 121 7.61 18.70 -2.13
N TYR A 122 7.05 17.62 -1.60
CA TYR A 122 7.59 16.94 -0.43
C TYR A 122 8.81 16.10 -0.81
N GLU A 123 9.83 16.11 0.05
CA GLU A 123 11.05 15.32 -0.16
C GLU A 123 10.75 13.80 -0.14
N TYR A 124 9.83 13.38 0.73
CA TYR A 124 9.39 11.99 0.87
C TYR A 124 7.88 11.88 0.72
N GLY A 125 7.42 10.83 0.00
CA GLY A 125 6.02 10.49 -0.17
C GLY A 125 5.75 9.04 0.26
N ILE A 126 4.84 8.81 1.19
CA ILE A 126 4.43 7.50 1.65
C ILE A 126 2.97 7.27 1.31
N HIS A 127 2.68 6.34 0.42
CA HIS A 127 1.33 5.92 0.07
C HIS A 127 1.02 4.57 0.71
N PHE A 128 0.04 4.52 1.59
CA PHE A 128 -0.49 3.25 2.06
C PHE A 128 -1.39 2.68 0.98
N ALA A 129 -0.92 1.66 0.30
CA ALA A 129 -1.50 1.15 -0.93
C ALA A 129 -2.14 -0.23 -0.75
N SER A 130 -3.05 -0.57 -1.65
CA SER A 130 -3.65 -1.89 -1.76
C SER A 130 -3.38 -2.53 -3.12
N PHE A 131 -3.51 -3.85 -3.18
CA PHE A 131 -3.42 -4.59 -4.42
C PHE A 131 -4.78 -4.62 -5.15
N TYR A 132 -4.77 -4.93 -6.43
CA TYR A 132 -6.01 -5.00 -7.23
C TYR A 132 -6.82 -6.27 -6.96
N LEU A 133 -6.18 -7.36 -6.53
CA LEU A 133 -6.85 -8.58 -6.07
C LEU A 133 -7.01 -8.54 -4.55
N PRO A 134 -8.16 -8.98 -4.01
CA PRO A 134 -8.31 -9.17 -2.58
C PRO A 134 -7.43 -10.32 -2.11
N GLY A 135 -6.62 -10.08 -1.10
CA GLY A 135 -5.69 -11.08 -0.58
C GLY A 135 -4.76 -10.51 0.46
N ASP A 136 -4.04 -11.40 1.10
CA ASP A 136 -3.13 -11.09 2.18
C ASP A 136 -1.69 -11.03 1.67
N PHE A 137 -0.92 -10.10 2.24
CA PHE A 137 0.51 -9.96 1.96
C PHE A 137 1.36 -10.15 3.21
N VAL A 138 2.63 -10.50 3.00
CA VAL A 138 3.66 -10.14 3.97
C VAL A 138 3.81 -8.62 3.94
N PRO A 139 3.77 -7.91 5.09
CA PRO A 139 3.99 -6.46 5.12
C PRO A 139 5.31 -6.07 4.48
N HIS A 140 5.28 -5.11 3.55
CA HIS A 140 6.45 -4.73 2.77
C HIS A 140 6.40 -3.28 2.27
N VAL A 141 7.55 -2.77 1.87
CA VAL A 141 7.68 -1.52 1.11
C VAL A 141 7.80 -1.86 -0.36
N ARG A 142 7.06 -1.17 -1.22
CA ARG A 142 7.22 -1.26 -2.67
C ARG A 142 7.72 0.06 -3.24
N ILE A 143 8.67 -0.03 -4.17
CA ILE A 143 9.26 1.10 -4.89
C ILE A 143 9.11 0.84 -6.37
N MET A 144 8.65 1.85 -7.12
CA MET A 144 8.68 1.81 -8.58
C MET A 144 10.09 2.12 -9.07
N ASN A 145 10.64 1.23 -9.88
CA ASN A 145 11.96 1.41 -10.48
C ASN A 145 11.86 2.29 -11.73
N THR A 146 11.75 3.60 -11.53
CA THR A 146 11.76 4.62 -12.58
C THR A 146 13.17 5.09 -12.93
N GLY A 147 14.18 4.68 -12.13
CA GLY A 147 15.55 5.21 -12.17
C GLY A 147 15.78 6.40 -11.22
N TYR A 148 14.73 7.00 -10.67
CA TYR A 148 14.85 8.15 -9.76
C TYR A 148 15.42 7.78 -8.39
N GLN A 149 14.97 6.66 -7.81
CA GLN A 149 15.40 6.24 -6.47
C GLN A 149 15.78 4.77 -6.41
N THR A 150 16.60 4.44 -5.40
CA THR A 150 17.09 3.08 -5.15
C THR A 150 16.36 2.42 -3.98
N ALA A 151 16.59 1.11 -3.78
CA ALA A 151 16.03 0.37 -2.67
C ALA A 151 16.56 0.79 -1.28
N SER A 152 17.69 1.51 -1.22
CA SER A 152 18.38 1.84 0.04
C SER A 152 17.50 2.61 1.03
N LEU A 153 16.73 3.59 0.55
CA LEU A 153 15.78 4.32 1.39
C LEU A 153 14.62 3.43 1.87
N GLY A 154 14.21 2.44 1.08
CA GLY A 154 13.19 1.47 1.47
C GLY A 154 13.59 0.62 2.67
N ASN A 155 14.88 0.29 2.81
CA ASN A 155 15.40 -0.49 3.93
C ASN A 155 15.26 0.26 5.28
N LEU A 156 15.16 1.58 5.25
CA LEU A 156 15.01 2.40 6.46
C LEU A 156 13.66 2.17 7.17
N PHE A 157 12.66 1.64 6.51
CA PHE A 157 11.38 1.27 7.14
C PHE A 157 11.54 0.05 8.08
N GLY A 158 12.50 -0.85 7.81
CA GLY A 158 12.72 -2.06 8.61
C GLY A 158 11.54 -3.02 8.53
N LEU A 159 10.85 -3.10 7.40
CA LEU A 159 9.91 -4.17 7.05
C LEU A 159 10.66 -5.35 6.43
N PRO A 160 10.08 -6.58 6.43
CA PRO A 160 10.78 -7.77 5.96
C PRO A 160 11.30 -7.67 4.52
N TYR A 161 10.55 -7.00 3.65
CA TYR A 161 10.88 -6.92 2.22
C TYR A 161 10.79 -5.50 1.68
N VAL A 162 11.70 -5.18 0.75
CA VAL A 162 11.59 -4.06 -0.18
C VAL A 162 11.39 -4.64 -1.58
N VAL A 163 10.23 -4.43 -2.17
CA VAL A 163 9.88 -4.94 -3.50
C VAL A 163 10.12 -3.84 -4.53
N MET A 164 11.04 -4.10 -5.45
CA MET A 164 11.28 -3.24 -6.61
C MET A 164 10.39 -3.67 -7.76
N ARG A 165 9.62 -2.75 -8.32
CA ARG A 165 8.71 -3.00 -9.44
C ARG A 165 9.04 -2.13 -10.64
N LYS A 166 9.25 -2.74 -11.80
CA LYS A 166 9.33 -2.01 -13.07
C LYS A 166 7.92 -1.46 -13.40
N PRO A 167 7.76 -0.14 -13.64
CA PRO A 167 6.46 0.41 -14.00
C PRO A 167 5.93 -0.17 -15.31
N ALA A 168 4.65 -0.56 -15.31
CA ALA A 168 3.89 -0.84 -16.53
C ALA A 168 3.18 0.45 -16.99
N PRO A 169 2.71 0.54 -18.26
CA PRO A 169 2.00 1.74 -18.74
C PRO A 169 0.84 2.18 -17.85
N ILE A 170 0.10 1.24 -17.28
CA ILE A 170 -1.01 1.53 -16.34
C ILE A 170 -0.54 2.15 -15.02
N ASP A 171 0.73 2.04 -14.66
CA ASP A 171 1.25 2.60 -13.41
C ASP A 171 1.60 4.09 -13.54
N THR A 172 1.73 4.61 -14.78
CA THR A 172 2.12 6.01 -15.04
C THR A 172 1.10 7.03 -14.54
N THR A 173 -0.13 6.59 -14.27
CA THR A 173 -1.21 7.41 -13.74
C THR A 173 -1.46 7.21 -12.24
N THR A 174 -0.52 6.58 -11.52
CA THR A 174 -0.60 6.42 -10.06
C THR A 174 0.10 7.54 -9.31
N LEU A 175 -0.34 7.79 -8.06
CA LEU A 175 0.28 8.78 -7.18
C LEU A 175 1.79 8.55 -7.04
N ASN A 176 2.22 7.32 -6.77
CA ASN A 176 3.63 7.01 -6.54
C ASN A 176 4.52 7.22 -7.76
N TYR A 177 4.01 6.90 -8.96
CA TYR A 177 4.75 7.15 -10.20
C TYR A 177 4.93 8.65 -10.41
N ASN A 178 3.85 9.42 -10.28
CA ASN A 178 3.89 10.87 -10.47
C ASN A 178 4.75 11.56 -9.41
N TRP A 179 4.72 11.11 -8.15
CA TRP A 179 5.64 11.62 -7.13
C TRP A 179 7.10 11.50 -7.56
N GLN A 180 7.52 10.32 -8.07
CA GLN A 180 8.92 10.14 -8.54
C GLN A 180 9.25 11.00 -9.74
N ILE A 181 8.33 11.13 -10.72
CA ILE A 181 8.54 11.99 -11.89
C ILE A 181 8.67 13.47 -11.48
N TRP A 182 8.06 13.86 -10.37
CA TRP A 182 8.14 15.21 -9.78
C TRP A 182 9.11 15.27 -8.58
N GLU A 183 10.14 14.42 -8.58
CA GLU A 183 11.30 14.45 -7.68
C GLU A 183 10.99 14.21 -6.20
N THR A 184 9.92 13.47 -5.88
CA THR A 184 9.64 12.96 -4.53
C THR A 184 10.12 11.52 -4.39
N ASN A 185 10.86 11.21 -3.33
CA ASN A 185 11.21 9.83 -2.96
C ASN A 185 9.95 9.11 -2.47
N ALA A 186 9.32 8.33 -3.35
CA ALA A 186 7.99 7.76 -3.13
C ALA A 186 8.04 6.27 -2.76
N PHE A 187 7.26 5.91 -1.75
CA PHE A 187 7.13 4.55 -1.23
C PHE A 187 5.66 4.14 -1.17
N SER A 188 5.37 2.88 -1.51
CA SER A 188 4.09 2.26 -1.18
C SER A 188 4.29 1.31 -0.01
N ILE A 189 3.53 1.48 1.07
CA ILE A 189 3.49 0.52 2.17
C ILE A 189 2.27 -0.37 1.99
N TYR A 190 2.51 -1.68 1.99
CA TYR A 190 1.50 -2.71 1.99
C TYR A 190 1.43 -3.38 3.35
N THR A 191 0.25 -3.43 3.92
CA THR A 191 -0.08 -4.15 5.13
C THR A 191 -0.59 -5.56 4.79
N LYS A 192 -0.87 -6.37 5.80
CA LYS A 192 -1.46 -7.69 5.59
C LYS A 192 -2.82 -7.59 4.90
N GLU A 193 -3.70 -6.76 5.43
CA GLU A 193 -5.09 -6.60 4.99
C GLU A 193 -5.35 -5.30 4.23
N THR A 194 -6.52 -5.19 3.61
CA THR A 194 -6.99 -3.99 2.91
C THR A 194 -8.35 -3.51 3.43
N ASP A 195 -9.35 -4.35 3.36
CA ASP A 195 -10.76 -4.07 3.66
C ASP A 195 -11.21 -4.50 5.07
N GLU A 196 -10.32 -5.16 5.81
CA GLU A 196 -10.48 -5.51 7.22
C GLU A 196 -9.38 -4.85 8.06
N VAL A 197 -9.62 -4.63 9.34
CA VAL A 197 -8.62 -4.10 10.27
C VAL A 197 -7.86 -5.26 10.91
N ASP A 198 -6.57 -5.35 10.58
CA ASP A 198 -5.59 -6.18 11.28
C ASP A 198 -4.72 -5.29 12.16
N GLU A 199 -4.98 -5.31 13.46
CA GLU A 199 -4.31 -4.44 14.44
C GLU A 199 -2.80 -4.64 14.43
N LYS A 200 -2.33 -5.90 14.32
CA LYS A 200 -0.90 -6.22 14.35
C LYS A 200 -0.16 -5.58 13.20
N SER A 201 -0.60 -5.81 11.96
CA SER A 201 0.05 -5.22 10.78
C SER A 201 -0.14 -3.70 10.70
N ALA A 202 -1.23 -3.15 11.28
CA ALA A 202 -1.39 -1.71 11.42
C ALA A 202 -0.32 -1.10 12.32
N GLN A 203 -0.09 -1.67 13.51
CA GLN A 203 0.94 -1.22 14.44
C GLN A 203 2.35 -1.41 13.85
N GLU A 204 2.60 -2.49 13.12
CA GLU A 204 3.86 -2.72 12.40
C GLU A 204 4.11 -1.63 11.34
N ALA A 205 3.09 -1.24 10.57
CA ALA A 205 3.17 -0.17 9.57
C ALA A 205 3.43 1.20 10.22
N VAL A 206 2.73 1.53 11.32
CA VAL A 206 2.99 2.74 12.11
C VAL A 206 4.43 2.77 12.61
N ALA A 207 4.91 1.67 13.21
CA ALA A 207 6.28 1.57 13.71
C ALA A 207 7.31 1.71 12.58
N ALA A 208 7.03 1.15 11.40
CA ALA A 208 7.89 1.26 10.21
C ALA A 208 8.01 2.72 9.74
N VAL A 209 6.90 3.46 9.67
CA VAL A 209 6.91 4.88 9.29
C VAL A 209 7.66 5.72 10.32
N LEU A 210 7.39 5.55 11.61
CA LEU A 210 8.10 6.30 12.66
C LEU A 210 9.62 6.01 12.63
N ARG A 211 10.00 4.75 12.37
CA ARG A 211 11.39 4.34 12.18
C ARG A 211 12.02 5.03 10.98
N TYR A 212 11.31 5.05 9.85
CA TYR A 212 11.74 5.75 8.65
C TYR A 212 11.97 7.23 8.93
N LEU A 213 10.97 7.94 9.47
CA LEU A 213 11.04 9.37 9.79
C LEU A 213 12.19 9.67 10.78
N SER A 214 12.43 8.77 11.74
CA SER A 214 13.57 8.90 12.67
C SER A 214 14.91 8.73 11.98
N ARG A 215 15.04 7.73 11.09
CA ARG A 215 16.30 7.44 10.38
C ARG A 215 16.68 8.47 9.33
N VAL A 216 15.69 9.14 8.73
CA VAL A 216 15.95 10.29 7.82
C VAL A 216 16.04 11.62 8.56
N GLY A 217 16.02 11.62 9.89
CA GLY A 217 16.25 12.80 10.72
C GLY A 217 15.04 13.73 10.89
N LEU A 218 13.83 13.30 10.52
CA LEU A 218 12.60 14.09 10.65
C LEU A 218 11.93 13.96 12.03
N LEU A 219 12.24 12.90 12.78
CA LEU A 219 11.78 12.69 14.15
C LEU A 219 12.95 12.38 15.09
N ARG A 220 12.91 12.96 16.28
CA ARG A 220 13.76 12.61 17.43
C ARG A 220 13.02 11.57 18.27
N TYR A 221 12.96 10.35 17.76
CA TYR A 221 12.20 9.27 18.37
C TYR A 221 12.99 7.98 18.32
N HIS A 222 13.13 7.31 19.47
CA HIS A 222 13.80 6.01 19.54
C HIS A 222 12.83 4.92 19.10
N CYS A 223 13.18 4.23 18.03
CA CYS A 223 12.40 3.12 17.48
C CYS A 223 13.17 1.82 17.61
N HIS A 224 12.44 0.70 17.75
CA HIS A 224 13.00 -0.63 17.57
C HIS A 224 13.59 -0.77 16.16
N SER A 225 14.71 -1.51 16.02
CA SER A 225 15.47 -1.61 14.76
C SER A 225 14.66 -2.17 13.58
N GLY A 226 13.65 -2.99 13.82
CA GLY A 226 12.89 -3.68 12.77
C GLY A 226 13.69 -4.80 12.11
N TYR A 227 13.26 -5.18 10.92
CA TYR A 227 13.90 -6.22 10.12
C TYR A 227 15.08 -5.66 9.31
N LEU A 228 16.07 -6.51 9.04
CA LEU A 228 16.98 -6.32 7.93
C LEU A 228 16.23 -6.75 6.65
N SER A 229 15.83 -5.77 5.86
CA SER A 229 14.96 -6.03 4.71
C SER A 229 15.68 -6.77 3.59
N SER A 230 15.03 -7.78 3.00
CA SER A 230 15.46 -8.37 1.75
C SER A 230 14.92 -7.58 0.57
N VAL A 231 15.78 -7.23 -0.39
CA VAL A 231 15.37 -6.55 -1.63
C VAL A 231 15.00 -7.62 -2.66
N VAL A 232 13.78 -7.53 -3.19
CA VAL A 232 13.24 -8.51 -4.15
C VAL A 232 12.73 -7.77 -5.38
N GLN A 233 13.06 -8.27 -6.57
CA GLN A 233 12.44 -7.79 -7.81
C GLN A 233 11.08 -8.47 -7.99
N GLU A 234 10.02 -7.71 -8.31
CA GLU A 234 8.67 -8.30 -8.44
C GLU A 234 8.60 -9.38 -9.53
N ASN A 235 9.37 -9.24 -10.61
CA ASN A 235 9.45 -10.22 -11.71
C ASN A 235 10.22 -11.51 -11.35
N GLU A 236 10.94 -11.54 -10.24
CA GLU A 236 11.62 -12.73 -9.73
C GLU A 236 10.71 -13.61 -8.87
N MET A 237 9.54 -13.10 -8.49
CA MET A 237 8.54 -13.90 -7.77
C MET A 237 7.86 -14.89 -8.71
N SER A 238 7.59 -16.09 -8.22
CA SER A 238 6.77 -17.09 -8.93
C SER A 238 5.29 -16.80 -8.68
N ASN A 239 4.54 -16.57 -9.76
CA ASN A 239 3.08 -16.56 -9.69
C ASN A 239 2.56 -18.01 -9.75
N VAL A 240 1.66 -18.34 -8.84
CA VAL A 240 0.92 -19.61 -8.84
C VAL A 240 -0.51 -19.29 -9.24
N LEU A 241 -0.92 -19.81 -10.38
CA LEU A 241 -2.22 -19.54 -10.98
C LEU A 241 -3.23 -20.63 -10.61
N THR A 242 -4.51 -20.29 -10.57
CA THR A 242 -5.60 -21.25 -10.45
C THR A 242 -5.70 -22.10 -11.72
N PRO A 243 -5.69 -23.44 -11.62
CA PRO A 243 -5.79 -24.32 -12.79
C PRO A 243 -7.21 -24.50 -13.30
N ALA A 244 -8.23 -24.12 -12.51
CA ALA A 244 -9.66 -24.22 -12.84
C ALA A 244 -10.45 -23.09 -12.16
N GLY A 245 -11.71 -22.90 -12.56
CA GLY A 245 -12.68 -22.07 -11.85
C GLY A 245 -13.43 -22.86 -10.78
N GLY A 246 -13.83 -22.22 -9.68
CA GLY A 246 -14.59 -22.88 -8.63
C GLY A 246 -14.40 -22.21 -7.25
N ILE A 247 -14.66 -22.98 -6.19
CA ILE A 247 -14.46 -22.51 -4.80
C ILE A 247 -13.00 -22.73 -4.43
N PHE A 248 -12.28 -21.62 -4.22
CA PHE A 248 -10.88 -21.64 -3.81
C PHE A 248 -10.72 -21.85 -2.30
N ARG A 249 -9.91 -22.81 -1.90
CA ARG A 249 -9.53 -23.09 -0.51
C ARG A 249 -8.01 -23.10 -0.40
N ARG A 250 -7.44 -22.15 0.32
CA ARG A 250 -6.00 -22.08 0.61
C ARG A 250 -5.65 -22.88 1.85
N PHE A 251 -4.43 -23.43 1.90
CA PHE A 251 -3.86 -24.19 3.03
C PHE A 251 -2.65 -23.50 3.65
N VAL A 252 -2.16 -22.43 3.01
CA VAL A 252 -0.97 -21.71 3.44
C VAL A 252 -1.27 -20.22 3.56
N GLU A 253 -0.51 -19.56 4.45
CA GLU A 253 -0.63 -18.14 4.73
C GLU A 253 0.62 -17.39 4.24
N PRO A 254 0.53 -16.08 3.93
CA PRO A 254 1.72 -15.26 3.68
C PRO A 254 2.71 -15.32 4.83
N GLY A 255 4.00 -15.42 4.49
CA GLY A 255 5.10 -15.58 5.43
C GLY A 255 5.48 -17.03 5.72
N GLN A 256 4.67 -18.03 5.33
CA GLN A 256 5.03 -19.44 5.48
C GLN A 256 6.07 -19.86 4.44
N GLU A 257 7.04 -20.65 4.88
CA GLU A 257 7.97 -21.36 3.99
C GLU A 257 7.24 -22.54 3.32
N VAL A 258 7.49 -22.72 2.03
CA VAL A 258 6.91 -23.78 1.22
C VAL A 258 7.98 -24.45 0.34
N GLU A 259 7.77 -25.72 0.06
CA GLU A 259 8.67 -26.51 -0.78
C GLU A 259 8.09 -26.76 -2.17
N TYR A 260 8.97 -27.04 -3.14
CA TYR A 260 8.55 -27.46 -4.49
C TYR A 260 7.59 -28.66 -4.41
N GLY A 261 6.49 -28.59 -5.15
CA GLY A 261 5.45 -29.64 -5.18
C GLY A 261 4.49 -29.64 -3.97
N GLN A 262 4.74 -28.80 -2.93
CA GLN A 262 3.83 -28.70 -1.81
C GLN A 262 2.45 -28.21 -2.25
N LYS A 263 1.38 -28.84 -1.73
CA LYS A 263 0.00 -28.43 -1.95
C LYS A 263 -0.28 -27.13 -1.20
N LEU A 264 -0.61 -26.07 -1.94
CA LEU A 264 -0.92 -24.74 -1.42
C LEU A 264 -2.43 -24.51 -1.21
N GLY A 265 -3.25 -25.22 -1.98
CA GLY A 265 -4.70 -25.10 -1.93
C GLY A 265 -5.39 -26.04 -2.90
N VAL A 266 -6.71 -25.91 -2.99
CA VAL A 266 -7.55 -26.67 -3.93
C VAL A 266 -8.62 -25.77 -4.53
N ILE A 267 -9.12 -26.16 -5.69
CA ILE A 267 -10.36 -25.66 -6.27
C ILE A 267 -11.41 -26.75 -6.12
N LEU A 268 -12.56 -26.41 -5.59
CA LEU A 268 -13.69 -27.32 -5.43
C LEU A 268 -14.78 -26.99 -6.43
N ASP A 269 -15.46 -28.02 -6.91
CA ASP A 269 -16.70 -27.87 -7.67
C ASP A 269 -17.76 -27.19 -6.81
N PRO A 270 -18.42 -26.10 -7.29
CA PRO A 270 -19.39 -25.35 -6.51
C PRO A 270 -20.67 -26.10 -6.14
N PHE A 271 -21.00 -27.21 -6.83
CA PHE A 271 -22.22 -27.97 -6.62
C PHE A 271 -22.02 -29.22 -5.76
N THR A 272 -20.85 -29.87 -5.91
CA THR A 272 -20.57 -31.15 -5.25
C THR A 272 -19.56 -31.03 -4.12
N ALA A 273 -18.80 -29.92 -4.05
CA ALA A 273 -17.65 -29.72 -3.18
C ALA A 273 -16.53 -30.76 -3.38
N GLU A 274 -16.54 -31.50 -4.48
CA GLU A 274 -15.45 -32.39 -4.85
C GLU A 274 -14.23 -31.58 -5.32
N VAL A 275 -13.05 -32.16 -5.16
CA VAL A 275 -11.79 -31.51 -5.60
C VAL A 275 -11.69 -31.57 -7.13
N GLU A 276 -11.87 -30.42 -7.78
CA GLU A 276 -11.70 -30.26 -9.22
C GLU A 276 -10.22 -30.16 -9.60
N ALA A 277 -9.43 -29.44 -8.81
CA ALA A 277 -8.02 -29.27 -9.07
C ALA A 277 -7.22 -28.96 -7.79
N GLU A 278 -5.96 -29.41 -7.77
CA GLU A 278 -4.98 -29.07 -6.73
C GLU A 278 -4.04 -27.96 -7.21
N ILE A 279 -3.70 -27.07 -6.30
CA ILE A 279 -2.74 -25.99 -6.54
C ILE A 279 -1.45 -26.33 -5.82
N THR A 280 -0.38 -26.58 -6.58
CA THR A 280 0.94 -26.95 -6.05
C THR A 280 1.97 -25.83 -6.24
N CYS A 281 2.95 -25.79 -5.34
CA CYS A 281 4.03 -24.81 -5.40
C CYS A 281 5.05 -25.16 -6.49
N PRO A 282 5.34 -24.25 -7.43
CA PRO A 282 6.31 -24.50 -8.51
C PRO A 282 7.77 -24.30 -8.06
N THR A 283 8.03 -23.88 -6.83
CA THR A 283 9.38 -23.58 -6.33
C THR A 283 9.40 -23.62 -4.81
N SER A 284 10.57 -23.89 -4.20
CA SER A 284 10.74 -23.68 -2.77
C SER A 284 10.96 -22.20 -2.45
N GLY A 285 10.37 -21.70 -1.35
CA GLY A 285 10.47 -20.29 -1.00
C GLY A 285 9.51 -19.85 0.11
N VAL A 286 9.13 -18.56 0.09
CA VAL A 286 8.22 -17.97 1.07
C VAL A 286 6.96 -17.47 0.35
N VAL A 287 5.78 -17.81 0.86
CA VAL A 287 4.52 -17.28 0.35
C VAL A 287 4.47 -15.78 0.64
N PHE A 288 4.48 -14.98 -0.41
CA PHE A 288 4.47 -13.52 -0.31
C PHE A 288 3.05 -12.94 -0.36
N PHE A 289 2.21 -13.52 -1.18
CA PHE A 289 0.81 -13.16 -1.36
C PHE A 289 -0.04 -14.42 -1.43
N ALA A 290 -1.22 -14.38 -0.82
CA ALA A 290 -2.26 -15.40 -0.94
C ALA A 290 -3.61 -14.74 -1.21
N LEU A 291 -4.31 -15.21 -2.26
CA LEU A 291 -5.65 -14.76 -2.61
C LEU A 291 -6.65 -15.08 -1.48
N LYS A 292 -7.57 -14.15 -1.20
CA LYS A 292 -8.62 -14.31 -0.17
C LYS A 292 -10.02 -14.52 -0.77
N LYS A 293 -10.17 -14.24 -2.06
CA LYS A 293 -11.44 -14.39 -2.80
C LYS A 293 -11.89 -15.86 -2.83
N PRO A 294 -13.08 -16.18 -2.35
CA PRO A 294 -13.55 -17.56 -2.24
C PRO A 294 -13.93 -18.19 -3.59
N LEU A 295 -14.33 -17.39 -4.57
CA LEU A 295 -14.66 -17.83 -5.93
C LEU A 295 -13.61 -17.32 -6.90
N THR A 296 -13.06 -18.21 -7.72
CA THR A 296 -12.02 -17.88 -8.69
C THR A 296 -12.40 -18.39 -10.08
N THR A 297 -11.82 -17.74 -11.09
CA THR A 297 -11.78 -18.26 -12.45
C THR A 297 -10.44 -18.93 -12.70
N GLU A 298 -10.30 -19.65 -13.81
CA GLU A 298 -9.04 -20.16 -14.27
C GLU A 298 -8.03 -19.04 -14.53
N HIS A 299 -6.73 -19.29 -14.30
CA HIS A 299 -5.61 -18.38 -14.51
C HIS A 299 -5.61 -17.09 -13.63
N GLU A 300 -6.36 -17.06 -12.54
CA GLU A 300 -6.17 -16.02 -11.52
C GLU A 300 -4.92 -16.29 -10.66
N VAL A 301 -4.27 -15.22 -10.20
CA VAL A 301 -3.11 -15.36 -9.28
C VAL A 301 -3.61 -15.79 -7.91
N ALA A 302 -3.45 -17.06 -7.55
CA ALA A 302 -3.78 -17.59 -6.23
C ALA A 302 -2.69 -17.29 -5.19
N PHE A 303 -1.42 -17.41 -5.58
CA PHE A 303 -0.29 -17.11 -4.70
C PHE A 303 0.84 -16.43 -5.47
N LYS A 304 1.67 -15.66 -4.74
CA LYS A 304 3.01 -15.25 -5.17
C LYS A 304 4.02 -15.81 -4.18
N VAL A 305 5.09 -16.42 -4.68
CA VAL A 305 6.14 -17.02 -3.88
C VAL A 305 7.47 -16.33 -4.18
N ILE A 306 8.14 -15.82 -3.14
CA ILE A 306 9.53 -15.38 -3.23
C ILE A 306 10.38 -16.65 -3.26
N ARG A 307 11.12 -16.85 -4.35
CA ARG A 307 11.97 -18.03 -4.52
C ARG A 307 13.11 -18.04 -3.50
N ARG A 308 13.38 -19.17 -2.89
CA ARG A 308 14.64 -19.39 -2.18
C ARG A 308 15.73 -19.52 -3.23
N LEU A 309 16.62 -18.53 -3.29
CA LEU A 309 17.86 -18.70 -4.05
C LEU A 309 18.61 -19.86 -3.38
N HIS A 310 18.85 -20.96 -4.11
CA HIS A 310 19.75 -21.99 -3.63
C HIS A 310 21.10 -21.30 -3.45
N GLY A 311 21.53 -21.13 -2.20
CA GLY A 311 22.88 -20.72 -1.90
C GLY A 311 23.78 -21.77 -2.57
N GLY A 312 24.45 -21.36 -3.64
CA GLY A 312 25.52 -22.19 -4.17
C GLY A 312 26.43 -22.50 -3.01
N CYS A 313 26.75 -23.76 -2.83
CA CYS A 313 27.80 -24.20 -1.91
C CYS A 313 29.04 -23.34 -2.18
N LEU A 314 29.41 -22.51 -1.19
CA LEU A 314 30.75 -21.97 -1.09
C LEU A 314 31.68 -23.05 -0.58
#